data_876e103b680080b80ae20642dccfad1c
#
_entry.id   876e103b680080b80ae20642dccfad1c
#
_cell.length_a   1.000
_cell.length_b   1.000
_cell.length_c   1.000
_cell.angle_alpha   90.00
_cell.angle_beta   90.00
_cell.angle_gamma   90.00
#
_symmetry.space_group_name_H-M   'P 1'
#
loop_
_entity.id
_entity.type
_entity.pdbx_description
1 polymer ?
#
loop_
_entity_poly.entity_id
_entity_poly.type
_entity_poly.pdbx_seq_one_letter_code
_entity_poly.pdbx_strand_id
1 'polypeptide(L)'
;MEKYVLLNGNEIPKMGLGTDSVLFVRKLRSSTNRYTQKVYSLYCRAMTQVWNRELSDSIIEAFNCGYRLVDTSAAYRNEEAIGRAIRKSDVPRGEIFIQTRVTNKQQYSHQVRESFFSSLEKLGLEYIDMYMIHWPVPETLIETWKEMERLYEEGYIRNLGVANCHQHHLERIISNCNIPPVLNQVEIHPLFTQKKLIDYCKSQGIQVEAYSPIAQNNDRLRDNRAVKEIAAKYGKTLQQIVLRWHIENGVIPVPRSTNMKRIKSNIDVFDFALMPEEVSLIDSLNINSRLRYDPDNCDFTSL
;
A
#
# COMPACT_ATOMS: atom_id res chain seq x y z
N MET A 1 7.54 -13.97 9.98
CA MET A 1 6.79 -12.71 10.19
C MET A 1 5.41 -13.03 10.73
N GLU A 2 4.94 -12.27 11.72
CA GLU A 2 3.57 -12.39 12.25
C GLU A 2 2.53 -12.03 11.19
N LYS A 3 1.32 -12.63 11.29
CA LYS A 3 0.24 -12.47 10.31
C LYS A 3 -1.08 -12.12 10.99
N TYR A 4 -1.97 -11.48 10.25
CA TYR A 4 -3.40 -11.39 10.53
C TYR A 4 -4.17 -12.42 9.70
N VAL A 5 -5.30 -12.88 10.22
CA VAL A 5 -6.25 -13.73 9.49
C VAL A 5 -7.30 -12.83 8.86
N LEU A 6 -7.47 -12.92 7.54
CA LEU A 6 -8.46 -12.18 6.78
C LEU A 6 -9.86 -12.82 6.91
N LEU A 7 -10.90 -12.09 6.54
CA LEU A 7 -12.30 -12.53 6.61
C LEU A 7 -12.55 -13.88 5.91
N ASN A 8 -11.84 -14.17 4.82
CA ASN A 8 -11.94 -15.42 4.06
C ASN A 8 -11.04 -16.55 4.59
N GLY A 9 -10.39 -16.38 5.74
CA GLY A 9 -9.51 -17.36 6.38
C GLY A 9 -8.06 -17.38 5.88
N ASN A 10 -7.74 -16.61 4.83
CA ASN A 10 -6.36 -16.46 4.37
C ASN A 10 -5.55 -15.59 5.34
N GLU A 11 -4.22 -15.71 5.27
CA GLU A 11 -3.31 -14.95 6.12
C GLU A 11 -2.59 -13.84 5.35
N ILE A 12 -2.38 -12.70 6.01
CA ILE A 12 -1.61 -11.56 5.48
C ILE A 12 -0.54 -11.13 6.49
N PRO A 13 0.72 -10.86 6.07
CA PRO A 13 1.76 -10.33 6.97
C PRO A 13 1.37 -9.02 7.65
N LYS A 14 1.72 -8.87 8.93
CA LYS A 14 1.41 -7.65 9.72
C LYS A 14 2.15 -6.40 9.28
N MET A 15 3.07 -6.52 8.32
CA MET A 15 3.82 -5.40 7.77
C MET A 15 4.25 -5.70 6.33
N GLY A 16 4.21 -4.68 5.46
CA GLY A 16 4.62 -4.79 4.08
C GLY A 16 5.66 -3.74 3.66
N LEU A 17 6.20 -3.91 2.45
CA LEU A 17 7.05 -2.93 1.77
C LEU A 17 6.26 -2.24 0.68
N GLY A 18 6.05 -0.92 0.81
CA GLY A 18 5.46 -0.08 -0.23
C GLY A 18 6.46 0.25 -1.35
N THR A 19 6.00 0.29 -2.59
CA THR A 19 6.87 0.49 -3.77
C THR A 19 6.48 1.71 -4.62
N ASP A 20 5.59 2.61 -4.16
CA ASP A 20 5.17 3.79 -4.93
C ASP A 20 6.36 4.67 -5.37
N SER A 21 6.55 4.82 -6.69
CA SER A 21 7.62 5.62 -7.31
C SER A 21 7.15 6.94 -7.93
N VAL A 22 5.85 7.19 -7.92
CA VAL A 22 5.20 8.28 -8.68
C VAL A 22 5.66 9.69 -8.24
N LEU A 23 6.22 9.85 -7.03
CA LEU A 23 6.71 11.14 -6.54
C LEU A 23 7.82 11.75 -7.42
N PHE A 24 8.62 10.92 -8.08
CA PHE A 24 9.70 11.41 -8.95
C PHE A 24 9.18 11.92 -10.30
N VAL A 25 8.15 11.26 -10.85
CA VAL A 25 7.60 11.59 -12.17
C VAL A 25 6.71 12.84 -12.13
N ARG A 26 6.00 13.10 -11.02
CA ARG A 26 5.10 14.26 -10.87
C ARG A 26 5.82 15.62 -10.88
N LYS A 27 7.00 15.72 -10.29
CA LYS A 27 7.76 17.02 -10.20
C LYS A 27 8.18 17.57 -11.56
N LEU A 28 8.12 16.79 -12.61
CA LEU A 28 8.75 17.10 -13.89
C LEU A 28 7.74 17.31 -15.05
N ARG A 29 6.42 17.18 -14.81
CA ARG A 29 5.38 17.33 -15.85
C ARG A 29 5.05 18.77 -16.27
N SER A 30 5.67 19.80 -15.70
CA SER A 30 5.28 21.21 -15.88
C SER A 30 5.93 21.95 -17.07
N SER A 31 6.61 21.27 -18.00
CA SER A 31 7.22 21.92 -19.17
C SER A 31 6.33 21.87 -20.42
N THR A 32 6.07 23.02 -21.03
CA THR A 32 5.14 23.20 -22.16
C THR A 32 5.78 23.06 -23.56
N ASN A 33 7.08 22.84 -23.68
CA ASN A 33 7.77 22.76 -24.99
C ASN A 33 7.95 21.31 -25.46
N ARG A 34 7.54 21.01 -26.73
CA ARG A 34 7.55 19.69 -27.36
C ARG A 34 8.92 19.03 -27.47
N TYR A 35 9.99 19.83 -27.57
CA TYR A 35 11.39 19.33 -27.63
C TYR A 35 11.88 18.91 -26.23
N THR A 36 11.58 19.72 -25.23
CA THR A 36 11.84 19.40 -23.83
C THR A 36 11.04 18.18 -23.36
N GLN A 37 9.82 17.98 -23.86
CA GLN A 37 9.02 16.78 -23.56
C GLN A 37 9.65 15.49 -24.12
N LYS A 38 10.30 15.52 -25.29
CA LYS A 38 10.95 14.34 -25.92
C LYS A 38 12.25 13.95 -25.19
N VAL A 39 13.11 14.93 -24.92
CA VAL A 39 14.34 14.74 -24.12
C VAL A 39 13.98 14.27 -22.72
N TYR A 40 12.94 14.85 -22.17
CA TYR A 40 12.39 14.52 -20.86
C TYR A 40 11.81 13.07 -20.80
N SER A 41 11.10 12.62 -21.84
CA SER A 41 10.58 11.24 -21.88
C SER A 41 11.70 10.19 -21.91
N LEU A 42 12.81 10.49 -22.62
CA LEU A 42 14.02 9.65 -22.65
C LEU A 42 14.71 9.62 -21.28
N TYR A 43 14.86 10.78 -20.63
CA TYR A 43 15.40 10.88 -19.29
C TYR A 43 14.55 10.12 -18.28
N CYS A 44 13.22 10.28 -18.32
CA CYS A 44 12.30 9.54 -17.45
C CYS A 44 12.38 8.03 -17.69
N ARG A 45 12.53 7.56 -18.93
CA ARG A 45 12.73 6.14 -19.23
C ARG A 45 14.02 5.59 -18.61
N ALA A 46 15.14 6.31 -18.82
CA ALA A 46 16.43 5.91 -18.24
C ALA A 46 16.39 5.89 -16.71
N MET A 47 15.84 6.94 -16.10
CA MET A 47 15.69 7.03 -14.64
C MET A 47 14.75 5.95 -14.09
N THR A 48 13.66 5.62 -14.79
CA THR A 48 12.77 4.52 -14.41
C THR A 48 13.50 3.17 -14.43
N GLN A 49 14.39 2.94 -15.40
CA GLN A 49 15.18 1.71 -15.46
C GLN A 49 16.19 1.61 -14.31
N VAL A 50 16.90 2.71 -14.00
CA VAL A 50 17.83 2.77 -12.86
C VAL A 50 17.06 2.52 -11.57
N TRP A 51 15.96 3.23 -11.38
CA TRP A 51 15.14 3.11 -10.18
C TRP A 51 14.54 1.71 -10.03
N ASN A 52 14.07 1.09 -11.12
CA ASN A 52 13.54 -0.27 -11.12
C ASN A 52 14.62 -1.33 -10.82
N ARG A 53 15.90 -1.05 -11.10
CA ARG A 53 17.01 -1.89 -10.70
C ARG A 53 17.25 -1.79 -9.18
N GLU A 54 17.38 -0.57 -8.67
CA GLU A 54 17.50 -0.31 -7.23
C GLU A 54 16.33 -0.88 -6.43
N LEU A 55 15.11 -0.77 -6.96
CA LEU A 55 13.93 -1.33 -6.34
C LEU A 55 14.01 -2.87 -6.28
N SER A 56 14.40 -3.54 -7.38
CA SER A 56 14.55 -4.99 -7.39
C SER A 56 15.54 -5.46 -6.33
N ASP A 57 16.70 -4.81 -6.23
CA ASP A 57 17.71 -5.14 -5.22
C ASP A 57 17.20 -4.87 -3.79
N SER A 58 16.47 -3.78 -3.62
CA SER A 58 15.83 -3.43 -2.33
C SER A 58 14.79 -4.43 -1.88
N ILE A 59 14.01 -5.00 -2.81
CA ILE A 59 13.00 -6.03 -2.50
C ILE A 59 13.68 -7.34 -2.10
N ILE A 60 14.77 -7.74 -2.79
CA ILE A 60 15.55 -8.91 -2.40
C ILE A 60 16.09 -8.75 -0.97
N GLU A 61 16.66 -7.58 -0.67
CA GLU A 61 17.13 -7.30 0.69
C GLU A 61 15.98 -7.29 1.71
N ALA A 62 14.81 -6.75 1.34
CA ALA A 62 13.63 -6.81 2.20
C ALA A 62 13.22 -8.27 2.51
N PHE A 63 13.25 -9.17 1.52
CA PHE A 63 12.99 -10.58 1.73
C PHE A 63 14.03 -11.20 2.67
N ASN A 64 15.32 -10.88 2.51
CA ASN A 64 16.40 -11.32 3.40
C ASN A 64 16.21 -10.81 4.85
N CYS A 65 15.65 -9.61 5.01
CA CYS A 65 15.29 -9.04 6.31
C CYS A 65 13.99 -9.62 6.90
N GLY A 66 13.27 -10.49 6.18
CA GLY A 66 12.05 -11.14 6.66
C GLY A 66 10.73 -10.52 6.19
N TYR A 67 10.75 -9.49 5.33
CA TYR A 67 9.50 -9.05 4.67
C TYR A 67 8.92 -10.17 3.81
N ARG A 68 7.58 -10.23 3.78
CA ARG A 68 6.83 -11.20 2.97
C ARG A 68 5.66 -10.57 2.21
N LEU A 69 5.33 -9.31 2.48
CA LEU A 69 4.30 -8.54 1.80
C LEU A 69 4.95 -7.41 0.99
N VAL A 70 4.66 -7.36 -0.32
CA VAL A 70 5.06 -6.29 -1.23
C VAL A 70 3.82 -5.63 -1.82
N ASP A 71 3.69 -4.33 -1.59
CA ASP A 71 2.60 -3.49 -2.09
C ASP A 71 3.00 -2.75 -3.36
N THR A 72 2.25 -2.95 -4.45
CA THR A 72 2.45 -2.26 -5.72
C THR A 72 1.14 -1.87 -6.42
N SER A 73 1.25 -1.30 -7.61
CA SER A 73 0.15 -0.94 -8.49
C SER A 73 0.61 -0.89 -9.94
N ALA A 74 -0.27 -1.20 -10.88
CA ALA A 74 -0.05 -0.97 -12.30
C ALA A 74 0.30 0.51 -12.60
N ALA A 75 -0.21 1.46 -11.80
CA ALA A 75 0.11 2.89 -11.90
C ALA A 75 1.58 3.21 -11.59
N TYR A 76 2.27 2.38 -10.80
CA TYR A 76 3.65 2.62 -10.38
C TYR A 76 4.68 2.24 -11.46
N ARG A 77 4.28 1.45 -12.46
CA ARG A 77 5.13 1.00 -13.59
C ARG A 77 6.41 0.28 -13.14
N ASN A 78 6.32 -0.49 -12.08
CA ASN A 78 7.45 -1.18 -11.46
C ASN A 78 7.21 -2.69 -11.26
N GLU A 79 6.07 -3.22 -11.71
CA GLU A 79 5.69 -4.61 -11.55
C GLU A 79 6.75 -5.59 -12.11
N GLU A 80 7.37 -5.26 -13.26
CA GLU A 80 8.48 -6.05 -13.82
C GLU A 80 9.71 -6.12 -12.88
N ALA A 81 10.00 -5.02 -12.16
CA ALA A 81 11.10 -5.00 -11.21
C ALA A 81 10.82 -5.91 -10.01
N ILE A 82 9.57 -5.92 -9.56
CA ILE A 82 9.10 -6.81 -8.48
C ILE A 82 9.17 -8.27 -8.94
N GLY A 83 8.66 -8.58 -10.13
CA GLY A 83 8.74 -9.91 -10.72
C GLY A 83 10.18 -10.41 -10.84
N ARG A 84 11.12 -9.54 -11.24
CA ARG A 84 12.56 -9.89 -11.24
C ARG A 84 13.09 -10.18 -9.84
N ALA A 85 12.69 -9.40 -8.84
CA ALA A 85 13.11 -9.63 -7.46
C ALA A 85 12.59 -10.96 -6.91
N ILE A 86 11.34 -11.30 -7.18
CA ILE A 86 10.74 -12.58 -6.77
C ILE A 86 11.50 -13.75 -7.38
N ARG A 87 11.77 -13.72 -8.70
CA ARG A 87 12.50 -14.79 -9.38
C ARG A 87 13.96 -14.95 -8.96
N LYS A 88 14.59 -13.87 -8.46
CA LYS A 88 15.97 -13.89 -7.96
C LYS A 88 16.07 -14.20 -6.46
N SER A 89 14.97 -14.16 -5.77
CA SER A 89 14.90 -14.44 -4.33
C SER A 89 14.91 -15.95 -4.08
N ASP A 90 15.54 -16.37 -3.00
CA ASP A 90 15.49 -17.74 -2.49
C ASP A 90 14.21 -18.03 -1.68
N VAL A 91 13.34 -17.02 -1.49
CA VAL A 91 12.08 -17.18 -0.76
C VAL A 91 11.04 -17.87 -1.64
N PRO A 92 10.45 -18.99 -1.19
CA PRO A 92 9.42 -19.69 -1.95
C PRO A 92 8.22 -18.77 -2.28
N ARG A 93 7.67 -18.88 -3.50
CA ARG A 93 6.53 -18.05 -3.94
C ARG A 93 5.35 -18.09 -2.96
N GLY A 94 5.07 -19.26 -2.39
CA GLY A 94 3.97 -19.44 -1.44
C GLY A 94 4.15 -18.71 -0.09
N GLU A 95 5.37 -18.23 0.20
CA GLU A 95 5.63 -17.40 1.39
C GLU A 95 5.54 -15.91 1.10
N ILE A 96 5.50 -15.49 -0.18
CA ILE A 96 5.48 -14.10 -0.61
C ILE A 96 4.03 -13.69 -0.88
N PHE A 97 3.60 -12.58 -0.28
CA PHE A 97 2.29 -11.98 -0.50
C PHE A 97 2.46 -10.75 -1.41
N ILE A 98 1.93 -10.83 -2.62
CA ILE A 98 1.98 -9.74 -3.60
C ILE A 98 0.60 -9.12 -3.74
N GLN A 99 0.55 -7.81 -3.55
CA GLN A 99 -0.65 -7.04 -3.81
C GLN A 99 -0.41 -5.99 -4.90
N THR A 100 -1.33 -5.93 -5.87
CA THR A 100 -1.38 -4.90 -6.91
C THR A 100 -2.82 -4.44 -7.13
N ARG A 101 -3.02 -3.46 -8.00
CA ARG A 101 -4.34 -2.84 -8.13
C ARG A 101 -4.63 -2.31 -9.53
N VAL A 102 -5.92 -2.40 -9.91
CA VAL A 102 -6.44 -1.77 -11.12
C VAL A 102 -6.41 -0.26 -10.98
N THR A 103 -5.98 0.44 -12.04
CA THR A 103 -5.94 1.90 -12.05
C THR A 103 -7.31 2.49 -12.41
N ASN A 104 -7.50 3.79 -12.10
CA ASN A 104 -8.73 4.50 -12.46
C ASN A 104 -8.97 4.48 -13.96
N LYS A 105 -7.90 4.64 -14.76
CA LYS A 105 -8.00 4.60 -16.23
C LYS A 105 -8.61 3.29 -16.73
N GLN A 106 -8.17 2.14 -16.21
CA GLN A 106 -8.70 0.83 -16.61
C GLN A 106 -10.13 0.61 -16.08
N GLN A 107 -10.48 1.17 -14.93
CA GLN A 107 -11.86 1.17 -14.46
C GLN A 107 -12.77 1.93 -15.45
N TYR A 108 -12.42 3.18 -15.81
CA TYR A 108 -13.19 3.98 -16.79
C TYR A 108 -13.27 3.36 -18.18
N SER A 109 -12.25 2.66 -18.63
CA SER A 109 -12.23 2.00 -19.93
C SER A 109 -12.78 0.58 -19.90
N HIS A 110 -13.33 0.10 -18.78
CA HIS A 110 -13.86 -1.26 -18.60
C HIS A 110 -12.84 -2.36 -18.95
N GLN A 111 -11.54 -2.10 -18.71
CA GLN A 111 -10.42 -2.99 -19.03
C GLN A 111 -9.81 -3.63 -17.76
N VAL A 112 -10.64 -4.03 -16.81
CA VAL A 112 -10.19 -4.60 -15.54
C VAL A 112 -9.45 -5.91 -15.76
N ARG A 113 -10.03 -6.79 -16.59
CA ARG A 113 -9.49 -8.12 -16.89
C ARG A 113 -8.16 -8.04 -17.63
N GLU A 114 -8.08 -7.24 -18.69
CA GLU A 114 -6.87 -7.00 -19.44
C GLU A 114 -5.77 -6.38 -18.57
N SER A 115 -6.13 -5.44 -17.71
CA SER A 115 -5.22 -4.83 -16.75
C SER A 115 -4.66 -5.85 -15.77
N PHE A 116 -5.51 -6.76 -15.27
CA PHE A 116 -5.11 -7.83 -14.38
C PHE A 116 -4.07 -8.76 -15.05
N PHE A 117 -4.37 -9.28 -16.24
CA PHE A 117 -3.45 -10.18 -16.95
C PHE A 117 -2.16 -9.47 -17.36
N SER A 118 -2.20 -8.19 -17.70
CA SER A 118 -0.99 -7.38 -17.93
C SER A 118 -0.13 -7.26 -16.66
N SER A 119 -0.73 -7.10 -15.50
CA SER A 119 -0.02 -7.09 -14.21
C SER A 119 0.57 -8.47 -13.89
N LEU A 120 -0.21 -9.52 -14.09
CA LEU A 120 0.21 -10.91 -13.87
C LEU A 120 1.44 -11.27 -14.73
N GLU A 121 1.41 -10.90 -16.03
CA GLU A 121 2.51 -11.09 -16.98
C GLU A 121 3.78 -10.32 -16.54
N LYS A 122 3.65 -9.03 -16.21
CA LYS A 122 4.78 -8.20 -15.75
C LYS A 122 5.42 -8.71 -14.48
N LEU A 123 4.60 -9.16 -13.54
CA LEU A 123 5.06 -9.79 -12.30
C LEU A 123 5.67 -11.18 -12.58
N GLY A 124 5.28 -11.84 -13.67
CA GLY A 124 5.70 -13.20 -14.01
C GLY A 124 5.16 -14.22 -13.03
N LEU A 125 3.90 -14.09 -12.66
CA LEU A 125 3.21 -14.91 -11.66
C LEU A 125 2.04 -15.67 -12.29
N GLU A 126 1.62 -16.76 -11.65
CA GLU A 126 0.43 -17.52 -12.04
C GLU A 126 -0.83 -17.04 -11.30
N TYR A 127 -0.67 -16.40 -10.14
CA TYR A 127 -1.74 -15.81 -9.34
C TYR A 127 -1.22 -14.59 -8.56
N ILE A 128 -2.15 -13.74 -8.14
CA ILE A 128 -1.90 -12.57 -7.28
C ILE A 128 -2.56 -12.81 -5.91
N ASP A 129 -1.81 -12.55 -4.84
CA ASP A 129 -2.30 -12.78 -3.47
C ASP A 129 -3.40 -11.79 -3.08
N MET A 130 -3.30 -10.52 -3.51
CA MET A 130 -4.34 -9.50 -3.29
C MET A 130 -4.46 -8.60 -4.52
N TYR A 131 -5.66 -8.52 -5.10
CA TYR A 131 -5.97 -7.55 -6.16
C TYR A 131 -6.96 -6.52 -5.64
N MET A 132 -6.69 -5.23 -5.88
CA MET A 132 -7.45 -4.14 -5.27
C MET A 132 -7.97 -3.13 -6.28
N ILE A 133 -9.09 -2.49 -5.98
CA ILE A 133 -9.47 -1.22 -6.58
C ILE A 133 -8.56 -0.13 -6.02
N HIS A 134 -7.92 0.69 -6.89
CA HIS A 134 -6.99 1.74 -6.44
C HIS A 134 -7.72 2.94 -5.83
N TRP A 135 -8.80 3.39 -6.47
CA TRP A 135 -9.69 4.45 -6.00
C TRP A 135 -11.13 4.09 -6.33
N PRO A 136 -12.10 4.45 -5.49
CA PRO A 136 -13.50 4.11 -5.68
C PRO A 136 -14.16 5.01 -6.74
N VAL A 137 -13.86 4.78 -8.02
CA VAL A 137 -14.45 5.51 -9.14
C VAL A 137 -15.97 5.31 -9.16
N PRO A 138 -16.79 6.35 -8.89
CA PRO A 138 -18.21 6.15 -8.59
C PRO A 138 -19.00 5.49 -9.73
N GLU A 139 -18.68 5.83 -10.99
CA GLU A 139 -19.42 5.36 -12.16
C GLU A 139 -19.21 3.85 -12.42
N THR A 140 -18.01 3.33 -12.14
CA THR A 140 -17.59 1.98 -12.51
C THR A 140 -17.29 1.07 -11.33
N LEU A 141 -17.45 1.55 -10.08
CA LEU A 141 -17.05 0.84 -8.86
C LEU A 141 -17.61 -0.59 -8.80
N ILE A 142 -18.91 -0.76 -9.00
CA ILE A 142 -19.58 -2.04 -8.86
C ILE A 142 -19.27 -2.97 -10.03
N GLU A 143 -19.19 -2.43 -11.25
CA GLU A 143 -18.81 -3.21 -12.43
C GLU A 143 -17.37 -3.71 -12.31
N THR A 144 -16.45 -2.84 -11.88
CA THR A 144 -15.05 -3.21 -11.59
C THR A 144 -14.99 -4.33 -10.56
N TRP A 145 -15.74 -4.20 -9.47
CA TRP A 145 -15.77 -5.23 -8.42
C TRP A 145 -16.26 -6.58 -8.93
N LYS A 146 -17.35 -6.60 -9.69
CA LYS A 146 -17.90 -7.82 -10.28
C LYS A 146 -16.93 -8.53 -11.23
N GLU A 147 -16.13 -7.79 -11.99
CA GLU A 147 -15.10 -8.41 -12.82
C GLU A 147 -13.95 -8.99 -11.98
N MET A 148 -13.60 -8.33 -10.87
CA MET A 148 -12.63 -8.86 -9.92
C MET A 148 -13.14 -10.12 -9.22
N GLU A 149 -14.43 -10.21 -8.89
CA GLU A 149 -15.07 -11.43 -8.35
C GLU A 149 -14.92 -12.61 -9.33
N ARG A 150 -15.16 -12.41 -10.64
CA ARG A 150 -14.96 -13.45 -11.66
C ARG A 150 -13.52 -13.96 -11.70
N LEU A 151 -12.54 -13.05 -11.68
CA LEU A 151 -11.12 -13.40 -11.66
C LEU A 151 -10.74 -14.18 -10.39
N TYR A 152 -11.38 -13.86 -9.27
CA TYR A 152 -11.23 -14.62 -8.01
C TYR A 152 -11.83 -16.03 -8.12
N GLU A 153 -13.04 -16.16 -8.65
CA GLU A 153 -13.71 -17.46 -8.88
C GLU A 153 -12.94 -18.34 -9.86
N GLU A 154 -12.28 -17.75 -10.86
CA GLU A 154 -11.37 -18.42 -11.79
C GLU A 154 -10.03 -18.85 -11.14
N GLY A 155 -9.75 -18.42 -9.91
CA GLY A 155 -8.58 -18.81 -9.13
C GLY A 155 -7.30 -18.00 -9.39
N TYR A 156 -7.39 -16.94 -10.19
CA TYR A 156 -6.24 -16.04 -10.45
C TYR A 156 -5.92 -15.10 -9.29
N ILE A 157 -6.90 -14.80 -8.44
CA ILE A 157 -6.78 -13.91 -7.30
C ILE A 157 -7.08 -14.70 -6.02
N ARG A 158 -6.28 -14.51 -4.97
CA ARG A 158 -6.50 -15.16 -3.66
C ARG A 158 -7.33 -14.31 -2.72
N ASN A 159 -7.27 -13.00 -2.84
CA ASN A 159 -7.98 -12.05 -1.96
C ASN A 159 -8.39 -10.81 -2.75
N LEU A 160 -9.59 -10.29 -2.47
CA LEU A 160 -10.12 -9.06 -3.04
C LEU A 160 -10.07 -7.94 -2.02
N GLY A 161 -9.51 -6.79 -2.41
CA GLY A 161 -9.42 -5.61 -1.57
C GLY A 161 -9.74 -4.32 -2.28
N VAL A 162 -9.74 -3.25 -1.52
CA VAL A 162 -9.92 -1.89 -2.02
C VAL A 162 -8.87 -0.96 -1.43
N ALA A 163 -8.65 0.18 -2.08
CA ALA A 163 -7.90 1.28 -1.51
C ALA A 163 -8.69 2.58 -1.57
N ASN A 164 -8.43 3.47 -0.62
CA ASN A 164 -9.04 4.78 -0.52
C ASN A 164 -10.58 4.78 -0.37
N CYS A 165 -11.17 3.71 0.14
CA CYS A 165 -12.60 3.65 0.37
C CYS A 165 -12.98 4.24 1.73
N HIS A 166 -13.92 5.20 1.76
CA HIS A 166 -14.66 5.58 2.94
C HIS A 166 -15.78 4.58 3.23
N GLN A 167 -16.45 4.72 4.37
CA GLN A 167 -17.51 3.81 4.81
C GLN A 167 -18.59 3.61 3.75
N HIS A 168 -19.15 4.67 3.17
CA HIS A 168 -20.23 4.57 2.17
C HIS A 168 -19.79 3.87 0.87
N HIS A 169 -18.50 3.96 0.48
CA HIS A 169 -17.97 3.19 -0.65
C HIS A 169 -17.96 1.69 -0.35
N LEU A 170 -17.52 1.31 0.87
CA LEU A 170 -17.53 -0.08 1.35
C LEU A 170 -18.96 -0.62 1.44
N GLU A 171 -19.88 0.14 2.01
CA GLU A 171 -21.30 -0.22 2.09
C GLU A 171 -21.90 -0.46 0.70
N ARG A 172 -21.57 0.41 -0.26
CA ARG A 172 -22.02 0.26 -1.64
C ARG A 172 -21.49 -1.02 -2.28
N ILE A 173 -20.22 -1.38 -2.07
CA ILE A 173 -19.64 -2.64 -2.56
C ILE A 173 -20.33 -3.81 -1.87
N ILE A 174 -20.37 -3.85 -0.54
CA ILE A 174 -20.92 -4.96 0.26
C ILE A 174 -22.38 -5.24 -0.10
N SER A 175 -23.16 -4.20 -0.35
CA SER A 175 -24.59 -4.35 -0.72
C SER A 175 -24.80 -4.87 -2.15
N ASN A 176 -23.75 -4.91 -3.00
CA ASN A 176 -23.86 -5.29 -4.41
C ASN A 176 -22.87 -6.39 -4.83
N CYS A 177 -22.14 -6.98 -3.89
CA CYS A 177 -21.15 -8.03 -4.14
C CYS A 177 -21.63 -9.42 -3.68
N ASN A 178 -21.00 -10.47 -4.22
CA ASN A 178 -21.11 -11.84 -3.70
C ASN A 178 -19.92 -12.15 -2.76
N ILE A 179 -18.76 -11.52 -3.02
CA ILE A 179 -17.52 -11.71 -2.28
C ILE A 179 -17.13 -10.35 -1.68
N PRO A 180 -17.23 -10.14 -0.37
CA PRO A 180 -16.91 -8.87 0.26
C PRO A 180 -15.39 -8.58 0.22
N PRO A 181 -14.98 -7.29 0.23
CA PRO A 181 -13.58 -6.93 0.37
C PRO A 181 -13.03 -7.41 1.71
N VAL A 182 -11.84 -8.00 1.70
CA VAL A 182 -11.17 -8.45 2.93
C VAL A 182 -10.16 -7.44 3.46
N LEU A 183 -9.83 -6.40 2.67
CA LEU A 183 -8.86 -5.38 3.03
C LEU A 183 -9.25 -4.02 2.45
N ASN A 184 -9.03 -2.96 3.22
CA ASN A 184 -9.09 -1.56 2.78
C ASN A 184 -7.77 -0.85 3.09
N GLN A 185 -7.03 -0.44 2.06
CA GLN A 185 -5.79 0.32 2.22
C GLN A 185 -6.08 1.81 2.15
N VAL A 186 -5.78 2.54 3.23
CA VAL A 186 -6.07 3.98 3.35
C VAL A 186 -4.88 4.74 3.93
N GLU A 187 -4.90 6.07 3.80
CA GLU A 187 -3.93 6.92 4.47
C GLU A 187 -4.15 6.90 5.98
N ILE A 188 -3.17 6.39 6.73
CA ILE A 188 -3.19 6.46 8.20
C ILE A 188 -1.79 6.80 8.70
N HIS A 189 -1.71 7.73 9.62
CA HIS A 189 -0.50 8.09 10.38
C HIS A 189 -0.92 8.88 11.63
N PRO A 190 -0.03 9.15 12.59
CA PRO A 190 -0.41 9.83 13.84
C PRO A 190 -1.11 11.19 13.68
N LEU A 191 -0.86 11.90 12.56
CA LEU A 191 -1.52 13.19 12.29
C LEU A 191 -2.88 13.03 11.56
N PHE A 192 -3.23 11.80 11.13
CA PHE A 192 -4.47 11.43 10.45
C PHE A 192 -4.84 9.98 10.77
N THR A 193 -5.45 9.76 11.92
CA THR A 193 -5.65 8.41 12.48
C THR A 193 -6.83 7.63 11.90
N GLN A 194 -7.81 8.30 11.32
CA GLN A 194 -9.01 7.69 10.73
C GLN A 194 -9.74 6.65 11.63
N LYS A 195 -9.75 6.85 12.94
CA LYS A 195 -10.25 5.87 13.92
C LYS A 195 -11.65 5.35 13.60
N LYS A 196 -12.57 6.24 13.22
CA LYS A 196 -13.96 5.84 12.85
C LYS A 196 -14.00 4.88 11.67
N LEU A 197 -13.14 5.09 10.66
CA LEU A 197 -13.06 4.20 9.50
C LEU A 197 -12.43 2.85 9.88
N ILE A 198 -11.41 2.87 10.73
CA ILE A 198 -10.79 1.63 11.27
C ILE A 198 -11.83 0.82 12.04
N ASP A 199 -12.57 1.45 12.94
CA ASP A 199 -13.61 0.79 13.75
C ASP A 199 -14.72 0.20 12.87
N TYR A 200 -15.15 0.94 11.83
CA TYR A 200 -16.11 0.45 10.85
C TYR A 200 -15.55 -0.77 10.08
N CYS A 201 -14.36 -0.68 9.51
CA CYS A 201 -13.73 -1.79 8.79
C CYS A 201 -13.64 -3.04 9.70
N LYS A 202 -13.18 -2.87 10.94
CA LYS A 202 -13.08 -3.94 11.93
C LYS A 202 -14.45 -4.58 12.21
N SER A 203 -15.53 -3.78 12.33
CA SER A 203 -16.89 -4.30 12.53
C SER A 203 -17.39 -5.14 11.36
N GLN A 204 -16.88 -4.91 10.15
CA GLN A 204 -17.19 -5.66 8.93
C GLN A 204 -16.20 -6.81 8.67
N GLY A 205 -15.21 -7.05 9.55
CA GLY A 205 -14.16 -8.05 9.33
C GLY A 205 -13.14 -7.65 8.24
N ILE A 206 -13.13 -6.37 7.82
CA ILE A 206 -12.22 -5.85 6.79
C ILE A 206 -10.92 -5.41 7.45
N GLN A 207 -9.80 -6.04 7.06
CA GLN A 207 -8.48 -5.65 7.53
C GLN A 207 -8.11 -4.26 6.99
N VAL A 208 -7.50 -3.42 7.85
CA VAL A 208 -7.03 -2.09 7.44
C VAL A 208 -5.54 -2.13 7.19
N GLU A 209 -5.12 -1.52 6.08
CA GLU A 209 -3.72 -1.31 5.73
C GLU A 209 -3.43 0.18 5.56
N ALA A 210 -2.27 0.64 6.05
CA ALA A 210 -1.89 2.04 6.06
C ALA A 210 -0.82 2.36 5.01
N TYR A 211 -1.14 3.17 4.02
CA TYR A 211 -0.11 3.84 3.24
C TYR A 211 0.32 5.17 3.88
N SER A 212 1.49 5.67 3.49
CA SER A 212 2.15 6.84 4.13
C SER A 212 2.24 6.75 5.66
N PRO A 213 2.54 5.56 6.24
CA PRO A 213 2.35 5.28 7.67
C PRO A 213 3.18 6.18 8.59
N ILE A 214 4.25 6.78 8.10
CA ILE A 214 5.12 7.71 8.85
C ILE A 214 4.92 9.17 8.42
N ALA A 215 3.72 9.53 7.91
CA ALA A 215 3.37 10.90 7.47
C ALA A 215 4.39 11.55 6.52
N GLN A 216 5.03 10.77 5.62
CA GLN A 216 6.08 11.24 4.71
C GLN A 216 7.21 12.01 5.43
N ASN A 217 7.50 11.67 6.68
CA ASN A 217 8.47 12.34 7.54
C ASN A 217 8.12 13.82 7.81
N ASN A 218 6.82 14.11 7.97
CA ASN A 218 6.32 15.45 8.30
C ASN A 218 7.01 16.01 9.56
N ASP A 219 7.37 17.30 9.54
CA ASP A 219 8.11 17.95 10.62
C ASP A 219 7.39 17.88 11.97
N ARG A 220 6.04 18.04 11.98
CA ARG A 220 5.25 17.96 13.22
C ARG A 220 5.37 16.59 13.90
N LEU A 221 5.43 15.51 13.11
CA LEU A 221 5.63 14.16 13.66
C LEU A 221 7.10 13.93 14.01
N ARG A 222 8.00 14.26 13.08
CA ARG A 222 9.46 14.07 13.25
C ARG A 222 10.00 14.79 14.49
N ASP A 223 9.50 15.99 14.76
CA ASP A 223 9.97 16.83 15.86
C ASP A 223 9.12 16.73 17.12
N ASN A 224 8.14 15.83 17.13
CA ASN A 224 7.27 15.61 18.30
C ASN A 224 8.08 15.05 19.47
N ARG A 225 8.08 15.81 20.60
CA ARG A 225 8.85 15.48 21.79
C ARG A 225 8.36 14.19 22.45
N ALA A 226 7.06 14.01 22.59
CA ALA A 226 6.50 12.84 23.28
C ALA A 226 6.83 11.54 22.54
N VAL A 227 6.74 11.51 21.19
CA VAL A 227 7.13 10.33 20.41
C VAL A 227 8.63 10.06 20.51
N LYS A 228 9.47 11.13 20.56
CA LYS A 228 10.92 10.98 20.76
C LYS A 228 11.25 10.41 22.15
N GLU A 229 10.54 10.80 23.17
CA GLU A 229 10.70 10.25 24.55
C GLU A 229 10.33 8.77 24.59
N ILE A 230 9.23 8.36 23.93
CA ILE A 230 8.88 6.94 23.78
C ILE A 230 9.99 6.20 23.01
N ALA A 231 10.49 6.77 21.91
CA ALA A 231 11.56 6.16 21.13
C ALA A 231 12.83 5.92 21.95
N ALA A 232 13.23 6.92 22.77
CA ALA A 232 14.36 6.80 23.67
C ALA A 232 14.15 5.71 24.74
N LYS A 233 12.95 5.59 25.30
CA LYS A 233 12.59 4.55 26.29
C LYS A 233 12.82 3.13 25.76
N TYR A 234 12.45 2.88 24.49
CA TYR A 234 12.59 1.56 23.87
C TYR A 234 13.92 1.35 23.13
N GLY A 235 14.79 2.37 23.05
CA GLY A 235 16.02 2.32 22.26
C GLY A 235 15.75 2.17 20.76
N LYS A 236 14.59 2.65 20.28
CA LYS A 236 14.13 2.56 18.89
C LYS A 236 14.10 3.95 18.23
N THR A 237 14.01 3.96 16.91
CA THR A 237 13.77 5.21 16.15
C THR A 237 12.31 5.63 16.24
N LEU A 238 12.04 6.93 16.03
CA LEU A 238 10.67 7.44 15.95
C LEU A 238 9.84 6.68 14.90
N GLN A 239 10.45 6.33 13.75
CA GLN A 239 9.77 5.59 12.69
C GLN A 239 9.34 4.19 13.17
N GLN A 240 10.18 3.49 13.92
CA GLN A 240 9.84 2.19 14.51
C GLN A 240 8.69 2.29 15.53
N ILE A 241 8.67 3.34 16.36
CA ILE A 241 7.56 3.59 17.29
C ILE A 241 6.26 3.80 16.52
N VAL A 242 6.26 4.61 15.46
CA VAL A 242 5.07 4.86 14.66
C VAL A 242 4.62 3.60 13.90
N LEU A 243 5.54 2.81 13.36
CA LEU A 243 5.21 1.55 12.70
C LEU A 243 4.63 0.53 13.70
N ARG A 244 5.20 0.46 14.92
CA ARG A 244 4.66 -0.38 15.99
C ARG A 244 3.27 0.08 16.44
N TRP A 245 3.03 1.40 16.54
CA TRP A 245 1.72 1.97 16.85
C TRP A 245 0.64 1.52 15.86
N HIS A 246 0.94 1.42 14.55
CA HIS A 246 0.00 0.84 13.59
C HIS A 246 -0.36 -0.60 13.95
N ILE A 247 0.65 -1.43 14.24
CA ILE A 247 0.47 -2.84 14.58
C ILE A 247 -0.38 -2.99 15.84
N GLU A 248 -0.16 -2.17 16.88
CA GLU A 248 -0.97 -2.17 18.10
C GLU A 248 -2.43 -1.79 17.84
N ASN A 249 -2.69 -0.92 16.86
CA ASN A 249 -4.04 -0.59 16.41
C ASN A 249 -4.66 -1.63 15.46
N GLY A 250 -3.98 -2.75 15.19
CA GLY A 250 -4.45 -3.78 14.26
C GLY A 250 -4.37 -3.38 12.79
N VAL A 251 -3.54 -2.39 12.45
CA VAL A 251 -3.35 -1.85 11.10
C VAL A 251 -2.03 -2.35 10.52
N ILE A 252 -2.01 -2.73 9.23
CA ILE A 252 -0.81 -3.17 8.52
C ILE A 252 -0.10 -1.94 7.93
N PRO A 253 1.08 -1.52 8.40
CA PRO A 253 1.81 -0.44 7.76
C PRO A 253 2.60 -0.94 6.53
N VAL A 254 2.58 -0.14 5.44
CA VAL A 254 3.38 -0.40 4.23
C VAL A 254 4.35 0.78 3.95
N PRO A 255 5.37 0.96 4.79
CA PRO A 255 6.37 2.00 4.57
C PRO A 255 7.16 1.74 3.29
N ARG A 256 7.40 2.82 2.52
CA ARG A 256 8.25 2.76 1.34
C ARG A 256 9.70 3.04 1.69
N SER A 257 10.62 2.22 1.18
CA SER A 257 12.05 2.52 1.19
C SER A 257 12.81 1.74 0.12
N THR A 258 13.84 2.37 -0.48
CA THR A 258 14.91 1.71 -1.24
C THR A 258 16.25 1.77 -0.49
N ASN A 259 16.28 2.39 0.68
CA ASN A 259 17.48 2.46 1.52
C ASN A 259 17.54 1.22 2.43
N MET A 260 18.59 0.42 2.25
CA MET A 260 18.79 -0.87 2.95
C MET A 260 18.77 -0.73 4.49
N LYS A 261 19.38 0.34 5.03
CA LYS A 261 19.37 0.59 6.49
C LYS A 261 17.96 0.84 7.00
N ARG A 262 17.14 1.59 6.23
CA ARG A 262 15.75 1.86 6.60
C ARG A 262 14.87 0.62 6.46
N ILE A 263 15.08 -0.19 5.41
CA ILE A 263 14.35 -1.47 5.23
C ILE A 263 14.57 -2.36 6.45
N LYS A 264 15.83 -2.55 6.85
CA LYS A 264 16.20 -3.34 8.03
C LYS A 264 15.65 -2.74 9.33
N SER A 265 15.74 -1.42 9.52
CA SER A 265 15.24 -0.76 10.71
C SER A 265 13.70 -0.81 10.80
N ASN A 266 12.99 -0.61 9.67
CA ASN A 266 11.53 -0.58 9.69
C ASN A 266 10.91 -1.92 10.09
N ILE A 267 11.51 -3.05 9.71
CA ILE A 267 10.97 -4.38 10.06
C ILE A 267 11.27 -4.79 11.51
N ASP A 268 12.24 -4.14 12.14
CA ASP A 268 12.66 -4.40 13.52
C ASP A 268 11.73 -3.70 14.53
N VAL A 269 10.45 -4.16 14.54
CA VAL A 269 9.36 -3.60 15.37
C VAL A 269 8.54 -4.66 16.10
N PHE A 270 8.95 -5.94 16.02
CA PHE A 270 8.23 -7.05 16.63
C PHE A 270 8.83 -7.53 17.96
N ASP A 271 9.94 -6.96 18.39
CA ASP A 271 10.66 -7.29 19.63
C ASP A 271 10.26 -6.45 20.84
N PHE A 272 9.31 -5.51 20.67
CA PHE A 272 8.76 -4.67 21.75
C PHE A 272 7.26 -4.42 21.54
N ALA A 273 6.58 -3.95 22.57
CA ALA A 273 5.18 -3.52 22.51
C ALA A 273 5.03 -2.15 23.16
N LEU A 274 4.13 -1.31 22.65
CA LEU A 274 3.78 -0.03 23.24
C LEU A 274 2.75 -0.24 24.36
N MET A 275 2.89 0.52 25.44
CA MET A 275 1.88 0.55 26.49
C MET A 275 0.59 1.24 25.99
N PRO A 276 -0.60 0.89 26.50
CA PRO A 276 -1.87 1.49 26.08
C PRO A 276 -1.87 3.03 26.17
N GLU A 277 -1.20 3.59 27.19
CA GLU A 277 -1.08 5.04 27.39
C GLU A 277 -0.22 5.69 26.28
N GLU A 278 0.82 4.99 25.80
CA GLU A 278 1.70 5.44 24.72
C GLU A 278 0.96 5.40 23.38
N VAL A 279 0.16 4.35 23.13
CA VAL A 279 -0.73 4.28 21.97
C VAL A 279 -1.72 5.43 21.99
N SER A 280 -2.38 5.67 23.13
CA SER A 280 -3.34 6.76 23.31
C SER A 280 -2.70 8.14 23.13
N LEU A 281 -1.47 8.31 23.59
CA LEU A 281 -0.71 9.54 23.41
C LEU A 281 -0.42 9.80 21.92
N ILE A 282 -0.02 8.76 21.16
CA ILE A 282 0.21 8.88 19.72
C ILE A 282 -1.11 9.14 18.98
N ASP A 283 -2.22 8.50 19.39
CA ASP A 283 -3.57 8.76 18.85
C ASP A 283 -3.99 10.23 19.03
N SER A 284 -3.61 10.85 20.16
CA SER A 284 -3.93 12.24 20.46
C SER A 284 -3.23 13.27 19.56
N LEU A 285 -2.24 12.85 18.77
CA LEU A 285 -1.58 13.71 17.79
C LEU A 285 -2.42 13.98 16.55
N ASN A 286 -3.59 13.34 16.43
CA ASN A 286 -4.49 13.50 15.30
C ASN A 286 -4.98 14.96 15.15
N ILE A 287 -4.72 15.53 13.99
CA ILE A 287 -5.18 16.85 13.59
C ILE A 287 -5.96 16.81 12.29
N ASN A 288 -6.39 15.61 11.86
CA ASN A 288 -7.06 15.36 10.58
C ASN A 288 -6.29 15.91 9.36
N SER A 289 -4.95 15.85 9.41
CA SER A 289 -4.06 16.35 8.36
C SER A 289 -3.84 15.31 7.28
N ARG A 290 -4.69 15.28 6.28
CA ARG A 290 -4.57 14.42 5.09
C ARG A 290 -3.41 14.90 4.19
N LEU A 291 -2.61 13.98 3.69
CA LEU A 291 -1.49 14.24 2.77
C LEU A 291 -1.85 13.95 1.31
N ARG A 292 -2.80 13.05 1.08
CA ARG A 292 -3.26 12.62 -0.24
C ARG A 292 -4.66 13.17 -0.53
N TYR A 293 -5.22 12.83 -1.68
CA TYR A 293 -6.54 13.26 -2.08
C TYR A 293 -7.64 12.66 -1.20
N ASP A 294 -8.71 13.41 -1.05
CA ASP A 294 -9.94 12.91 -0.44
C ASP A 294 -10.75 12.17 -1.52
N PRO A 295 -11.08 10.88 -1.33
CA PRO A 295 -11.83 10.12 -2.33
C PRO A 295 -13.23 10.65 -2.63
N ASP A 296 -13.81 11.49 -1.74
CA ASP A 296 -15.12 12.12 -1.97
C ASP A 296 -15.00 13.44 -2.76
N ASN A 297 -13.78 13.99 -2.88
CA ASN A 297 -13.56 15.32 -3.47
C ASN A 297 -12.35 15.36 -4.41
N CYS A 298 -12.09 14.28 -5.16
CA CYS A 298 -10.97 14.25 -6.10
C CYS A 298 -11.42 13.98 -7.54
N ASP A 299 -10.60 14.45 -8.48
CA ASP A 299 -10.75 14.10 -9.90
C ASP A 299 -10.01 12.78 -10.18
N PHE A 300 -10.76 11.70 -10.28
CA PHE A 300 -10.22 10.36 -10.56
C PHE A 300 -9.56 10.23 -11.94
N THR A 301 -9.86 11.13 -12.89
CA THR A 301 -9.24 11.11 -14.22
C THR A 301 -7.80 11.64 -14.21
N SER A 302 -7.45 12.45 -13.22
CA SER A 302 -6.13 13.04 -13.03
C SER A 302 -5.17 12.22 -12.13
N LEU A 303 -5.67 11.17 -11.49
CA LEU A 303 -4.97 10.33 -10.51
C LEU A 303 -4.23 9.14 -11.13
#